data_2275bde77f77575c9e16ce541c997d6a
#
_entry.id   2275bde77f77575c9e16ce541c997d6a
#
_cell.length_a   1.000
_cell.length_b   1.000
_cell.length_c   1.000
_cell.angle_alpha   90.00
_cell.angle_beta   90.00
_cell.angle_gamma   90.00
#
_symmetry.space_group_name_H-M   'P 1'
#
loop_
_entity.id
_entity.type
_entity.pdbx_description
1 polymer ?
#
loop_
_entity_poly.entity_id
_entity_poly.type
_entity_poly.pdbx_seq_one_letter_code
_entity_poly.pdbx_strand_id
1 'polypeptide(L)'
;ALMSVAPPGSTVATEAISHHTLVPLSSYLGLHLEGLPIDREGMIPEALDEACRTGVMRAVFLQPSVINPTAALMGPERRQALADVARRHDIAIIENDILGPLVEGRAPPIAAYAPERTLYVTSFTKITVPGLRIGYLAAPDRYVAAVANRHLVSNWMATPSIAEIAT
;
A
#
# COMPACT_ATOMS: atom_id res chain seq x y z
N ALA A 1 6.17 -4.66 -3.55
CA ALA A 1 5.99 -4.05 -2.22
C ALA A 1 5.82 -5.12 -1.12
N LEU A 2 4.72 -5.90 -1.11
CA LEU A 2 4.46 -6.89 -0.03
C LEU A 2 5.66 -7.78 0.27
N MET A 3 6.21 -8.47 -0.72
CA MET A 3 7.37 -9.35 -0.58
C MET A 3 8.64 -8.67 -0.05
N SER A 4 8.71 -7.34 -0.13
CA SER A 4 9.91 -6.58 0.30
C SER A 4 9.87 -6.21 1.77
N VAL A 5 8.68 -6.24 2.40
CA VAL A 5 8.48 -5.82 3.79
C VAL A 5 7.96 -6.94 4.69
N ALA A 6 7.36 -7.99 4.11
CA ALA A 6 6.75 -9.08 4.82
C ALA A 6 7.24 -10.44 4.27
N PRO A 7 8.14 -11.14 4.96
CA PRO A 7 8.52 -12.52 4.61
C PRO A 7 7.33 -13.49 4.82
N PRO A 8 7.36 -14.67 4.17
CA PRO A 8 6.34 -15.71 4.37
C PRO A 8 6.12 -16.00 5.87
N GLY A 9 4.87 -16.21 6.26
CA GLY A 9 4.44 -16.37 7.66
C GLY A 9 4.16 -15.07 8.41
N SER A 10 4.45 -13.89 7.80
CA SER A 10 4.15 -12.60 8.41
C SER A 10 2.66 -12.27 8.35
N THR A 11 2.19 -11.47 9.32
CA THR A 11 0.85 -10.87 9.31
C THR A 11 0.90 -9.47 8.70
N VAL A 12 -0.04 -9.20 7.80
CA VAL A 12 -0.23 -7.89 7.14
C VAL A 12 -1.67 -7.43 7.37
N ALA A 13 -1.83 -6.24 7.94
CA ALA A 13 -3.15 -5.63 8.11
C ALA A 13 -3.65 -5.02 6.79
N THR A 14 -4.97 -4.99 6.62
CA THR A 14 -5.65 -4.24 5.55
C THR A 14 -7.04 -3.81 6.00
N GLU A 15 -7.71 -2.95 5.24
CA GLU A 15 -9.12 -2.65 5.46
C GLU A 15 -9.96 -3.94 5.40
N ALA A 16 -10.99 -4.07 6.25
CA ALA A 16 -11.90 -5.24 6.27
C ALA A 16 -12.55 -5.50 4.91
N ILE A 17 -12.75 -4.45 4.13
CA ILE A 17 -13.16 -4.51 2.72
C ILE A 17 -12.05 -3.88 1.90
N SER A 18 -11.35 -4.67 1.12
CA SER A 18 -10.15 -4.24 0.39
C SER A 18 -10.13 -4.80 -1.04
N HIS A 19 -9.05 -4.53 -1.76
CA HIS A 19 -8.90 -4.94 -3.16
C HIS A 19 -8.99 -6.47 -3.31
N HIS A 20 -9.88 -6.94 -4.18
CA HIS A 20 -10.21 -8.37 -4.36
C HIS A 20 -9.01 -9.28 -4.65
N THR A 21 -7.95 -8.76 -5.28
CA THR A 21 -6.75 -9.56 -5.58
C THR A 21 -5.78 -9.68 -4.40
N LEU A 22 -5.98 -8.91 -3.33
CA LEU A 22 -5.06 -8.92 -2.18
C LEU A 22 -5.10 -10.26 -1.44
N VAL A 23 -6.28 -10.84 -1.27
CA VAL A 23 -6.46 -12.14 -0.59
C VAL A 23 -5.71 -13.27 -1.31
N PRO A 24 -5.97 -13.54 -2.62
CA PRO A 24 -5.23 -14.60 -3.32
C PRO A 24 -3.73 -14.30 -3.42
N LEU A 25 -3.33 -13.04 -3.55
CA LEU A 25 -1.92 -12.65 -3.55
C LEU A 25 -1.24 -12.96 -2.21
N SER A 26 -1.88 -12.61 -1.09
CA SER A 26 -1.34 -12.88 0.25
C SER A 26 -1.21 -14.36 0.49
N SER A 27 -2.21 -15.16 0.11
CA SER A 27 -2.15 -16.62 0.18
C SER A 27 -0.99 -17.19 -0.65
N TYR A 28 -0.83 -16.71 -1.90
CA TYR A 28 0.28 -17.13 -2.76
C TYR A 28 1.65 -16.81 -2.17
N LEU A 29 1.76 -15.67 -1.46
CA LEU A 29 2.99 -15.23 -0.81
C LEU A 29 3.21 -15.87 0.57
N GLY A 30 2.29 -16.70 1.06
CA GLY A 30 2.35 -17.30 2.39
C GLY A 30 2.18 -16.29 3.52
N LEU A 31 1.43 -15.21 3.29
CA LEU A 31 1.16 -14.16 4.28
C LEU A 31 -0.20 -14.38 4.95
N HIS A 32 -0.28 -14.03 6.22
CA HIS A 32 -1.54 -13.91 6.96
C HIS A 32 -2.11 -12.52 6.76
N LEU A 33 -3.29 -12.42 6.16
CA LEU A 33 -3.97 -11.15 5.95
C LEU A 33 -5.01 -10.93 7.04
N GLU A 34 -4.93 -9.80 7.75
CA GLU A 34 -5.86 -9.42 8.80
C GLU A 34 -6.67 -8.19 8.36
N GLY A 35 -7.98 -8.37 8.19
CA GLY A 35 -8.92 -7.30 7.84
C GLY A 35 -9.36 -6.53 9.07
N LEU A 36 -9.03 -5.25 9.15
CA LEU A 36 -9.33 -4.38 10.28
C LEU A 36 -10.59 -3.51 10.04
N PRO A 37 -11.32 -3.13 11.11
CA PRO A 37 -12.48 -2.27 11.04
C PRO A 37 -12.26 -0.98 10.26
N ILE A 38 -13.28 -0.58 9.51
CA ILE A 38 -13.32 0.65 8.73
C ILE A 38 -14.55 1.48 9.06
N ASP A 39 -14.46 2.77 8.82
CA ASP A 39 -15.58 3.71 8.85
C ASP A 39 -15.72 4.46 7.50
N ARG A 40 -16.33 5.64 7.50
CA ARG A 40 -16.53 6.46 6.29
C ARG A 40 -15.22 6.95 5.65
N GLU A 41 -14.14 7.04 6.41
CA GLU A 41 -12.80 7.47 5.96
C GLU A 41 -11.85 6.29 5.74
N GLY A 42 -12.30 5.04 5.90
CA GLY A 42 -11.47 3.85 5.76
C GLY A 42 -10.98 3.28 7.08
N MET A 43 -9.77 2.75 7.15
CA MET A 43 -9.24 2.08 8.32
C MET A 43 -9.25 2.97 9.57
N ILE A 44 -9.73 2.41 10.68
CA ILE A 44 -9.76 3.05 12.00
C ILE A 44 -8.38 2.93 12.64
N PRO A 45 -7.68 4.05 13.00
CA PRO A 45 -6.32 4.00 13.56
C PRO A 45 -6.21 3.22 14.86
N GLU A 46 -7.23 3.31 15.74
CA GLU A 46 -7.29 2.59 17.00
C GLU A 46 -7.33 1.07 16.79
N ALA A 47 -8.02 0.62 15.74
CA ALA A 47 -8.05 -0.80 15.37
C ALA A 47 -6.68 -1.30 14.90
N LEU A 48 -5.94 -0.49 14.13
CA LEU A 48 -4.57 -0.81 13.75
C LEU A 48 -3.64 -0.81 14.97
N ASP A 49 -3.76 0.17 15.86
CA ASP A 49 -2.96 0.24 17.08
C ASP A 49 -3.15 -1.01 17.95
N GLU A 50 -4.40 -1.43 18.16
CA GLU A 50 -4.72 -2.63 18.92
C GLU A 50 -4.18 -3.91 18.27
N ALA A 51 -4.36 -4.08 16.95
CA ALA A 51 -3.85 -5.23 16.22
C ALA A 51 -2.31 -5.32 16.30
N CYS A 52 -1.62 -4.18 16.28
CA CYS A 52 -0.17 -4.15 16.39
C CYS A 52 0.39 -4.52 17.77
N ARG A 53 -0.40 -4.44 18.83
CA ARG A 53 0.04 -4.80 20.20
C ARG A 53 0.45 -6.26 20.34
N THR A 54 -0.03 -7.13 19.47
CA THR A 54 0.38 -8.54 19.43
C THR A 54 1.85 -8.73 19.04
N GLY A 55 2.47 -7.71 18.41
CA GLY A 55 3.86 -7.74 17.94
C GLY A 55 4.12 -8.59 16.70
N VAL A 56 3.10 -9.21 16.12
CA VAL A 56 3.24 -10.07 14.92
C VAL A 56 3.06 -9.30 13.61
N MET A 57 2.43 -8.11 13.67
CA MET A 57 2.19 -7.27 12.50
C MET A 57 3.49 -6.77 11.88
N ARG A 58 3.64 -6.89 10.56
CA ARG A 58 4.83 -6.42 9.81
C ARG A 58 4.55 -5.24 8.89
N ALA A 59 3.35 -5.18 8.37
CA ALA A 59 2.96 -4.10 7.47
C ALA A 59 1.45 -3.88 7.51
N VAL A 60 1.03 -2.72 7.03
CA VAL A 60 -0.36 -2.41 6.71
C VAL A 60 -0.48 -2.05 5.22
N PHE A 61 -1.47 -2.63 4.54
CA PHE A 61 -1.84 -2.28 3.17
C PHE A 61 -3.08 -1.38 3.21
N LEU A 62 -2.97 -0.18 2.62
CA LEU A 62 -4.00 0.86 2.66
C LEU A 62 -4.33 1.38 1.26
N GLN A 63 -5.59 1.74 1.05
CA GLN A 63 -6.10 2.43 -0.13
C GLN A 63 -6.68 3.81 0.26
N PRO A 64 -5.84 4.81 0.60
CA PRO A 64 -6.30 6.05 1.22
C PRO A 64 -7.11 6.96 0.27
N SER A 65 -6.97 6.74 -1.03
CA SER A 65 -7.74 7.49 -2.05
C SER A 65 -8.64 6.52 -2.81
N VAL A 66 -9.94 6.60 -2.57
CA VAL A 66 -10.97 5.78 -3.21
C VAL A 66 -10.81 4.29 -2.89
N ILE A 67 -11.15 3.91 -1.67
CA ILE A 67 -11.17 2.49 -1.24
C ILE A 67 -12.11 1.70 -2.15
N ASN A 68 -11.63 0.66 -2.77
CA ASN A 68 -12.46 -0.24 -3.57
C ASN A 68 -13.08 -1.33 -2.68
N PRO A 69 -14.44 -1.48 -2.59
CA PRO A 69 -15.46 -0.85 -3.45
C PRO A 69 -16.21 0.34 -2.82
N THR A 70 -15.87 0.76 -1.62
CA THR A 70 -16.68 1.73 -0.84
C THR A 70 -16.54 3.17 -1.32
N ALA A 71 -15.53 3.47 -2.14
CA ALA A 71 -15.15 4.81 -2.58
C ALA A 71 -14.81 5.78 -1.42
N ALA A 72 -14.53 5.28 -0.23
CA ALA A 72 -14.11 6.09 0.90
C ALA A 72 -12.80 6.83 0.61
N LEU A 73 -12.66 8.03 1.15
CA LEU A 73 -11.52 8.91 0.98
C LEU A 73 -11.00 9.34 2.35
N MET A 74 -9.75 9.01 2.64
CA MET A 74 -9.11 9.41 3.90
C MET A 74 -8.76 10.89 3.91
N GLY A 75 -9.19 11.60 4.94
CA GLY A 75 -8.75 12.96 5.23
C GLY A 75 -7.31 13.03 5.74
N PRO A 76 -6.73 14.24 5.83
CA PRO A 76 -5.35 14.43 6.24
C PRO A 76 -5.10 13.96 7.68
N GLU A 77 -6.01 14.17 8.61
CA GLU A 77 -5.91 13.77 10.01
C GLU A 77 -5.88 12.24 10.14
N ARG A 78 -6.71 11.54 9.35
CA ARG A 78 -6.74 10.07 9.32
C ARG A 78 -5.42 9.50 8.78
N ARG A 79 -4.88 10.08 7.73
CA ARG A 79 -3.57 9.68 7.15
C ARG A 79 -2.44 9.88 8.14
N GLN A 80 -2.41 11.02 8.84
CA GLN A 80 -1.44 11.30 9.89
C GLN A 80 -1.55 10.30 11.04
N ALA A 81 -2.77 10.04 11.54
CA ALA A 81 -2.99 9.11 12.64
C ALA A 81 -2.50 7.68 12.30
N LEU A 82 -2.78 7.17 11.10
CA LEU A 82 -2.28 5.88 10.65
C LEU A 82 -0.75 5.86 10.50
N ALA A 83 -0.15 6.95 10.01
CA ALA A 83 1.29 7.11 9.95
C ALA A 83 1.94 7.05 11.35
N ASP A 84 1.32 7.69 12.34
CA ASP A 84 1.82 7.72 13.72
C ASP A 84 1.69 6.34 14.40
N VAL A 85 0.61 5.60 14.15
CA VAL A 85 0.48 4.21 14.59
C VAL A 85 1.60 3.36 13.99
N ALA A 86 1.83 3.47 12.68
CA ALA A 86 2.86 2.70 12.00
C ALA A 86 4.27 3.02 12.53
N ARG A 87 4.55 4.27 12.93
CA ARG A 87 5.80 4.66 13.59
C ARG A 87 5.94 4.03 14.96
N ARG A 88 4.88 4.10 15.77
CA ARG A 88 4.88 3.58 17.14
C ARG A 88 5.19 2.10 17.20
N HIS A 89 4.68 1.33 16.24
CA HIS A 89 4.83 -0.13 16.19
C HIS A 89 5.90 -0.61 15.21
N ASP A 90 6.64 0.30 14.59
CA ASP A 90 7.69 0.03 13.59
C ASP A 90 7.24 -0.89 12.43
N ILE A 91 6.01 -0.71 11.95
CA ILE A 91 5.49 -1.44 10.80
C ILE A 91 5.64 -0.64 9.51
N ALA A 92 5.75 -1.34 8.38
CA ALA A 92 5.76 -0.72 7.06
C ALA A 92 4.33 -0.37 6.59
N ILE A 93 4.20 0.70 5.80
CA ILE A 93 2.96 1.06 5.12
C ILE A 93 3.11 0.75 3.63
N ILE A 94 2.14 0.05 3.05
CA ILE A 94 2.00 -0.09 1.60
C ILE A 94 0.78 0.72 1.19
N GLU A 95 1.04 1.88 0.61
CA GLU A 95 0.02 2.81 0.15
C GLU A 95 -0.31 2.52 -1.32
N ASN A 96 -1.50 1.97 -1.58
CA ASN A 96 -2.01 1.75 -2.92
C ASN A 96 -2.86 2.94 -3.36
N ASP A 97 -2.26 3.87 -4.11
CA ASP A 97 -2.86 5.14 -4.49
C ASP A 97 -3.11 5.25 -6.01
N ILE A 98 -3.53 4.15 -6.62
CA ILE A 98 -3.75 4.05 -8.07
C ILE A 98 -4.84 5.02 -8.56
N LEU A 99 -5.88 5.28 -7.76
CA LEU A 99 -6.98 6.17 -8.10
C LEU A 99 -6.79 7.60 -7.58
N GLY A 100 -5.80 7.83 -6.72
CA GLY A 100 -5.52 9.13 -6.14
C GLY A 100 -5.38 10.26 -7.15
N PRO A 101 -4.67 10.10 -8.28
CA PRO A 101 -4.54 11.15 -9.28
C PRO A 101 -5.86 11.62 -9.91
N LEU A 102 -6.95 10.83 -9.79
CA LEU A 102 -8.28 11.20 -10.28
C LEU A 102 -9.09 12.01 -9.26
N VAL A 103 -8.61 12.16 -8.04
CA VAL A 103 -9.33 12.86 -6.95
C VAL A 103 -8.80 14.27 -6.84
N GLU A 104 -9.61 15.23 -7.29
CA GLU A 104 -9.29 16.66 -7.17
C GLU A 104 -9.29 17.08 -5.68
N GLY A 105 -8.31 17.90 -5.28
CA GLY A 105 -8.20 18.41 -3.91
C GLY A 105 -7.93 17.34 -2.83
N ARG A 106 -7.49 16.14 -3.21
CA ARG A 106 -7.16 15.07 -2.24
C ARG A 106 -6.06 15.51 -1.26
N ALA A 107 -6.10 14.95 -0.06
CA ALA A 107 -5.03 15.12 0.92
C ALA A 107 -3.69 14.55 0.37
N PRO A 108 -2.54 15.06 0.84
CA PRO A 108 -1.24 14.45 0.53
C PRO A 108 -1.23 12.95 0.85
N PRO A 109 -0.48 12.14 0.08
CA PRO A 109 -0.40 10.70 0.35
C PRO A 109 0.19 10.43 1.74
N ILE A 110 -0.07 9.24 2.32
CA ILE A 110 0.52 8.82 3.61
C ILE A 110 2.05 8.85 3.54
N ALA A 111 2.62 8.61 2.36
CA ALA A 111 4.05 8.74 2.11
C ALA A 111 4.60 10.14 2.42
N ALA A 112 3.80 11.20 2.37
CA ALA A 112 4.21 12.54 2.78
C ALA A 112 4.27 12.71 4.31
N TYR A 113 3.48 11.94 5.05
CA TYR A 113 3.45 11.95 6.52
C TYR A 113 4.48 10.99 7.14
N ALA A 114 4.75 9.85 6.49
CA ALA A 114 5.68 8.82 6.96
C ALA A 114 6.59 8.30 5.83
N PRO A 115 7.43 9.18 5.21
CA PRO A 115 8.26 8.81 4.06
C PRO A 115 9.27 7.71 4.38
N GLU A 116 9.72 7.60 5.62
CA GLU A 116 10.74 6.65 6.07
C GLU A 116 10.24 5.19 6.13
N ARG A 117 8.91 4.96 5.99
CA ARG A 117 8.32 3.62 6.12
C ARG A 117 7.22 3.31 5.12
N THR A 118 6.86 4.24 4.24
CA THR A 118 5.79 4.05 3.26
C THR A 118 6.34 3.66 1.90
N LEU A 119 5.87 2.52 1.38
CA LEU A 119 6.03 2.12 -0.01
C LEU A 119 4.80 2.63 -0.76
N TYR A 120 4.98 3.69 -1.53
CA TYR A 120 3.91 4.32 -2.30
C TYR A 120 3.80 3.68 -3.68
N VAL A 121 2.61 3.19 -4.02
CA VAL A 121 2.32 2.51 -5.29
C VAL A 121 1.26 3.27 -6.06
N THR A 122 1.57 3.63 -7.30
CA THR A 122 0.61 4.20 -8.25
C THR A 122 0.80 3.61 -9.64
N SER A 123 -0.12 3.86 -10.57
CA SER A 123 0.01 3.37 -11.94
C SER A 123 -0.84 4.15 -12.92
N PHE A 124 -0.49 4.10 -14.18
CA PHE A 124 -1.32 4.63 -15.27
C PHE A 124 -2.50 3.72 -15.66
N THR A 125 -2.51 2.48 -15.22
CA THR A 125 -3.47 1.45 -15.64
C THR A 125 -4.94 1.88 -15.49
N LYS A 126 -5.26 2.69 -14.46
CA LYS A 126 -6.63 3.12 -14.17
C LYS A 126 -6.94 4.55 -14.60
N ILE A 127 -5.92 5.35 -14.86
CA ILE A 127 -6.06 6.78 -15.13
C ILE A 127 -5.86 7.14 -16.61
N THR A 128 -5.27 6.24 -17.40
CA THR A 128 -5.05 6.45 -18.84
C THR A 128 -5.45 5.20 -19.63
N VAL A 129 -4.49 4.39 -20.04
CA VAL A 129 -4.68 3.21 -20.88
C VAL A 129 -4.35 1.93 -20.11
N PRO A 130 -5.35 1.08 -19.83
CA PRO A 130 -5.13 -0.17 -19.08
C PRO A 130 -4.07 -1.09 -19.70
N GLY A 131 -3.89 -1.04 -21.03
CA GLY A 131 -2.92 -1.85 -21.78
C GLY A 131 -1.47 -1.51 -21.50
N LEU A 132 -1.15 -0.32 -21.00
CA LEU A 132 0.24 0.09 -20.70
C LEU A 132 0.88 -0.75 -19.60
N ARG A 133 0.09 -1.25 -18.65
CA ARG A 133 0.59 -2.12 -17.56
C ARG A 133 1.82 -1.60 -16.81
N ILE A 134 1.95 -0.29 -16.70
CA ILE A 134 3.03 0.39 -15.98
C ILE A 134 2.55 0.84 -14.61
N GLY A 135 3.36 0.55 -13.59
CA GLY A 135 3.19 1.06 -12.22
C GLY A 135 4.50 1.64 -11.71
N TYR A 136 4.38 2.57 -10.79
CA TYR A 136 5.48 3.21 -10.09
C TYR A 136 5.43 2.84 -8.63
N LEU A 137 6.60 2.58 -8.06
CA LEU A 137 6.77 2.31 -6.65
C LEU A 137 7.89 3.21 -6.13
N ALA A 138 7.55 4.13 -5.23
CA ALA A 138 8.52 4.86 -4.43
C ALA A 138 8.69 4.15 -3.09
N ALA A 139 9.93 3.96 -2.65
CA ALA A 139 10.25 3.26 -1.42
C ALA A 139 11.34 4.00 -0.62
N PRO A 140 11.31 3.94 0.71
CA PRO A 140 12.41 4.42 1.54
C PRO A 140 13.70 3.64 1.26
N ASP A 141 14.85 4.28 1.43
CA ASP A 141 16.17 3.72 1.13
C ASP A 141 16.38 2.32 1.71
N ARG A 142 15.90 2.10 2.94
CA ARG A 142 15.98 0.78 3.61
C ARG A 142 15.32 -0.36 2.87
N TYR A 143 14.36 -0.08 1.97
CA TYR A 143 13.63 -1.09 1.20
C TYR A 143 14.03 -1.15 -0.27
N VAL A 144 14.78 -0.17 -0.81
CA VAL A 144 15.11 -0.07 -2.23
C VAL A 144 15.78 -1.34 -2.75
N ALA A 145 16.79 -1.85 -2.06
CA ALA A 145 17.50 -3.06 -2.49
C ALA A 145 16.57 -4.29 -2.51
N ALA A 146 15.72 -4.45 -1.49
CA ALA A 146 14.75 -5.54 -1.44
C ALA A 146 13.68 -5.42 -2.54
N VAL A 147 13.18 -4.21 -2.80
CA VAL A 147 12.22 -3.93 -3.87
C VAL A 147 12.84 -4.24 -5.24
N ALA A 148 14.04 -3.74 -5.52
CA ALA A 148 14.75 -3.97 -6.78
C ALA A 148 14.98 -5.47 -7.04
N ASN A 149 15.45 -6.21 -6.04
CA ASN A 149 15.67 -7.65 -6.15
C ASN A 149 14.35 -8.41 -6.40
N ARG A 150 13.27 -8.08 -5.67
CA ARG A 150 11.97 -8.72 -5.86
C ARG A 150 11.36 -8.39 -7.23
N HIS A 151 11.55 -7.15 -7.71
CA HIS A 151 11.12 -6.75 -9.04
C HIS A 151 11.86 -7.55 -10.13
N LEU A 152 13.18 -7.65 -10.01
CA LEU A 152 14.01 -8.43 -10.94
C LEU A 152 13.56 -9.89 -11.01
N VAL A 153 13.31 -10.53 -9.87
CA VAL A 153 12.93 -11.95 -9.83
C VAL A 153 11.50 -12.18 -10.33
N SER A 154 10.57 -11.26 -10.07
CA SER A 154 9.15 -11.45 -10.41
C SER A 154 8.79 -11.00 -11.83
N ASN A 155 9.38 -9.93 -12.31
CA ASN A 155 8.98 -9.26 -13.57
C ASN A 155 10.15 -9.07 -14.54
N TRP A 156 11.38 -9.36 -14.13
CA TRP A 156 12.62 -9.09 -14.85
C TRP A 156 12.87 -7.58 -15.02
N MET A 157 12.03 -6.90 -15.82
CA MET A 157 12.05 -5.45 -16.00
C MET A 157 10.70 -4.97 -16.56
N ALA A 158 10.44 -3.68 -16.45
CA ALA A 158 9.37 -3.05 -17.22
C ALA A 158 9.76 -3.07 -18.72
N THR A 159 8.78 -3.26 -19.61
CA THR A 159 9.04 -3.23 -21.05
C THR A 159 9.53 -1.83 -21.45
N PRO A 160 10.76 -1.67 -21.98
CA PRO A 160 11.37 -0.36 -22.20
C PRO A 160 10.52 0.57 -23.08
N SER A 161 9.94 0.06 -24.17
CA SER A 161 9.07 0.84 -25.04
C SER A 161 7.80 1.36 -24.36
N ILE A 162 7.24 0.58 -23.44
CA ILE A 162 6.07 1.00 -22.68
C ILE A 162 6.47 2.00 -21.59
N ALA A 163 7.63 1.83 -20.98
CA ALA A 163 8.15 2.78 -19.99
C ALA A 163 8.37 4.16 -20.62
N GLU A 164 8.90 4.21 -21.84
CA GLU A 164 9.13 5.45 -22.58
C GLU A 164 7.81 6.17 -22.96
N ILE A 165 6.76 5.42 -23.29
CA ILE A 165 5.43 6.01 -23.55
C ILE A 165 4.82 6.60 -22.27
N ALA A 166 5.20 6.09 -21.10
CA ALA A 166 4.66 6.47 -19.82
C ALA A 166 5.45 7.60 -19.10
N THR A 167 6.49 8.12 -19.74
CA THR A 167 7.30 9.25 -19.25
C THR A 167 7.07 10.49 -20.09
#